data_8fb18b9b56768ea4184234364d899f5c
#
_entry.id   8fb18b9b56768ea4184234364d899f5c
#
_cell.length_a   1.000
_cell.length_b   1.000
_cell.length_c   1.000
_cell.angle_alpha   90.00
_cell.angle_beta   90.00
_cell.angle_gamma   90.00
#
_symmetry.space_group_name_H-M   'P 1'
#
loop_
_entity.id
_entity.type
_entity.pdbx_description
1 polymer ?
#
loop_
_entity_poly.entity_id
_entity_poly.type
_entity_poly.pdbx_seq_one_letter_code
_entity_poly.pdbx_strand_id
1 'polypeptide(L)'
;MNHFILSDSRKCIGCQACEVACVMAHNEEQHVLTPQRFLPRITVIKAEGQRNAITCRHCEDAPCVRSCPNDAIAQSGDSVQVRQEKCIGCKSCMVACPFGVMQVVVTPQAAGLVKASAHKCDLCQGREAGPACVETVSYTHLTLPT
;
A
#
# COMPACT_ATOMS: atom_id res chain seq x y z
N MET A 1 -10.19 -16.67 1.41
CA MET A 1 -9.27 -16.20 0.35
C MET A 1 -9.11 -14.70 0.42
N ASN A 2 -7.87 -14.22 0.43
CA ASN A 2 -7.63 -12.80 0.56
C ASN A 2 -7.86 -12.06 -0.77
N HIS A 3 -8.30 -10.82 -0.67
CA HIS A 3 -8.45 -9.92 -1.81
C HIS A 3 -7.14 -9.16 -2.05
N PHE A 4 -6.87 -8.82 -3.29
CA PHE A 4 -5.74 -7.97 -3.64
C PHE A 4 -6.02 -7.28 -4.97
N ILE A 5 -5.27 -6.23 -5.26
CA ILE A 5 -5.47 -5.44 -6.47
C ILE A 5 -4.60 -5.98 -7.60
N LEU A 6 -5.21 -6.29 -8.72
CA LEU A 6 -4.55 -6.75 -9.93
C LEU A 6 -4.50 -5.66 -10.99
N SER A 7 -3.35 -5.50 -11.61
CA SER A 7 -3.15 -4.56 -12.71
C SER A 7 -2.92 -5.34 -14.00
N ASP A 8 -3.58 -4.94 -15.07
CA ASP A 8 -3.36 -5.49 -16.41
C ASP A 8 -2.30 -4.64 -17.11
N SER A 9 -1.11 -5.21 -17.27
CA SER A 9 0.03 -4.51 -17.89
C SER A 9 -0.22 -4.10 -19.35
N ARG A 10 -1.15 -4.78 -20.03
CA ARG A 10 -1.51 -4.44 -21.41
C ARG A 10 -2.33 -3.15 -21.51
N LYS A 11 -3.03 -2.80 -20.44
CA LYS A 11 -3.92 -1.64 -20.38
C LYS A 11 -3.31 -0.46 -19.65
N CYS A 12 -2.29 -0.69 -18.84
CA CYS A 12 -1.66 0.37 -18.05
C CYS A 12 -0.89 1.33 -18.97
N ILE A 13 -1.19 2.62 -18.84
CA ILE A 13 -0.51 3.67 -19.61
C ILE A 13 0.57 4.40 -18.81
N GLY A 14 0.72 4.06 -17.53
CA GLY A 14 1.73 4.67 -16.69
C GLY A 14 1.42 6.10 -16.24
N CYS A 15 0.14 6.49 -16.23
CA CYS A 15 -0.27 7.86 -15.90
C CYS A 15 -0.13 8.21 -14.42
N GLN A 16 0.04 7.23 -13.55
CA GLN A 16 0.20 7.38 -12.09
C GLN A 16 -1.05 7.91 -11.37
N ALA A 17 -2.22 7.90 -12.03
CA ALA A 17 -3.47 8.31 -11.39
C ALA A 17 -3.80 7.44 -10.17
N CYS A 18 -3.47 6.16 -10.21
CA CYS A 18 -3.66 5.25 -9.08
C CYS A 18 -2.81 5.66 -7.86
N GLU A 19 -1.58 6.11 -8.09
CA GLU A 19 -0.73 6.58 -7.01
C GLU A 19 -1.30 7.84 -6.35
N VAL A 20 -1.76 8.79 -7.15
CA VAL A 20 -2.38 10.02 -6.65
C VAL A 20 -3.64 9.70 -5.85
N ALA A 21 -4.49 8.82 -6.37
CA ALA A 21 -5.71 8.41 -5.68
C ALA A 21 -5.41 7.76 -4.33
N CYS A 22 -4.37 6.92 -4.28
CA CYS A 22 -3.94 6.27 -3.05
C CYS A 22 -3.49 7.28 -2.00
N VAL A 23 -2.67 8.25 -2.40
CA VAL A 23 -2.18 9.30 -1.51
C VAL A 23 -3.35 10.13 -0.99
N MET A 24 -4.28 10.50 -1.85
CA MET A 24 -5.45 11.29 -1.45
C MET A 24 -6.34 10.53 -0.45
N ALA A 25 -6.53 9.23 -0.67
CA ALA A 25 -7.35 8.42 0.22
C ALA A 25 -6.73 8.24 1.61
N HIS A 26 -5.40 8.29 1.71
CA HIS A 26 -4.68 8.10 2.97
C HIS A 26 -4.21 9.41 3.61
N ASN A 27 -4.57 10.56 3.04
CA ASN A 27 -4.21 11.88 3.55
C ASN A 27 -5.43 12.53 4.22
N GLU A 28 -5.72 12.09 5.45
CA GLU A 28 -6.97 12.49 6.13
C GLU A 28 -6.96 13.93 6.65
N GLU A 29 -5.81 14.48 6.97
CA GLU A 29 -5.73 15.74 7.70
C GLU A 29 -5.36 16.97 6.87
N GLN A 30 -4.92 16.80 5.62
CA GLN A 30 -4.40 17.93 4.88
C GLN A 30 -4.75 17.88 3.40
N HIS A 31 -5.29 18.96 2.92
CA HIS A 31 -5.72 19.12 1.53
C HIS A 31 -4.56 19.45 0.57
N VAL A 32 -3.36 19.69 1.08
CA VAL A 32 -2.21 20.08 0.27
C VAL A 32 -1.24 18.88 0.16
N LEU A 33 -0.99 18.45 -1.07
CA LEU A 33 0.01 17.44 -1.35
C LEU A 33 1.38 18.11 -1.47
N THR A 34 2.34 17.65 -0.66
CA THR A 34 3.74 18.05 -0.77
C THR A 34 4.57 16.85 -1.21
N PRO A 35 5.74 17.05 -1.85
CA PRO A 35 6.59 15.93 -2.24
C PRO A 35 6.96 15.01 -1.07
N GLN A 36 7.11 15.58 0.12
CA GLN A 36 7.46 14.81 1.32
C GLN A 36 6.31 13.91 1.82
N ARG A 37 5.08 14.24 1.44
CA ARG A 37 3.88 13.50 1.85
C ARG A 37 3.32 12.61 0.76
N PHE A 38 3.94 12.62 -0.41
CA PHE A 38 3.53 11.77 -1.51
C PHE A 38 4.10 10.36 -1.29
N LEU A 39 3.35 9.55 -0.53
CA LEU A 39 3.75 8.19 -0.15
C LEU A 39 2.67 7.19 -0.60
N PRO A 40 2.57 6.93 -1.91
CA PRO A 40 1.57 5.99 -2.39
C PRO A 40 1.90 4.56 -1.97
N ARG A 41 0.88 3.77 -1.75
CA ARG A 41 1.00 2.36 -1.40
C ARG A 41 0.85 1.44 -2.61
N ILE A 42 0.67 2.01 -3.77
CA ILE A 42 0.72 1.35 -5.06
C ILE A 42 1.79 2.06 -5.89
N THR A 43 2.57 1.30 -6.64
CA THR A 43 3.70 1.86 -7.39
C THR A 43 3.58 1.50 -8.86
N VAL A 44 3.69 2.50 -9.73
CA VAL A 44 3.73 2.29 -11.17
C VAL A 44 5.18 2.09 -11.60
N ILE A 45 5.45 0.94 -12.20
CA ILE A 45 6.78 0.60 -12.72
C ILE A 45 6.76 0.72 -14.24
N LYS A 46 7.77 1.41 -14.78
CA LYS A 46 7.95 1.60 -16.21
C LYS A 46 9.31 1.01 -16.61
N ALA A 47 9.31 0.06 -17.54
CA ALA A 47 10.53 -0.58 -18.01
C ALA A 47 10.38 -0.98 -19.46
N GLU A 48 11.29 -0.55 -20.32
CA GLU A 48 11.41 -0.97 -21.73
C GLU A 48 10.06 -1.11 -22.49
N GLY A 49 9.23 -0.06 -22.40
CA GLY A 49 7.94 -0.05 -23.08
C GLY A 49 6.82 -0.77 -22.35
N GLN A 50 7.10 -1.39 -21.21
CA GLN A 50 6.09 -2.02 -20.38
C GLN A 50 5.81 -1.17 -19.17
N ARG A 51 4.55 -1.14 -18.75
CA ARG A 51 4.10 -0.38 -17.59
C ARG A 51 3.13 -1.23 -16.78
N ASN A 52 3.25 -1.16 -15.46
CA ASN A 52 2.35 -1.90 -14.59
C ASN A 52 2.32 -1.25 -13.21
N ALA A 53 1.18 -1.38 -12.53
CA ALA A 53 1.04 -0.95 -11.15
C ALA A 53 1.21 -2.15 -10.22
N ILE A 54 2.05 -2.00 -9.20
CA ILE A 54 2.35 -3.07 -8.25
C ILE A 54 1.97 -2.62 -6.86
N THR A 55 1.30 -3.52 -6.12
CA THR A 55 0.93 -3.28 -4.73
C THR A 55 0.95 -4.59 -3.96
N CYS A 56 0.64 -4.52 -2.66
CA CYS A 56 0.62 -5.68 -1.79
C CYS A 56 -0.34 -6.76 -2.30
N ARG A 57 0.11 -8.01 -2.26
CA ARG A 57 -0.68 -9.17 -2.69
C ARG A 57 -1.54 -9.77 -1.58
N HIS A 58 -1.48 -9.23 -0.36
CA HIS A 58 -2.24 -9.74 0.79
C HIS A 58 -2.17 -11.27 0.91
N CYS A 59 -0.95 -11.79 0.95
CA CYS A 59 -0.68 -13.22 0.95
C CYS A 59 -1.40 -13.94 2.10
N GLU A 60 -1.93 -15.12 1.85
CA GLU A 60 -2.59 -15.91 2.89
C GLU A 60 -1.59 -16.44 3.92
N ASP A 61 -0.41 -16.89 3.45
CA ASP A 61 0.70 -17.28 4.32
C ASP A 61 1.80 -16.21 4.18
N ALA A 62 1.55 -15.04 4.76
CA ALA A 62 2.38 -13.87 4.52
C ALA A 62 3.71 -13.94 5.25
N PRO A 63 4.85 -13.86 4.54
CA PRO A 63 6.16 -13.79 5.20
C PRO A 63 6.31 -12.60 6.13
N CYS A 64 5.70 -11.46 5.77
CA CYS A 64 5.75 -10.25 6.61
C CYS A 64 5.08 -10.45 7.96
N VAL A 65 3.97 -11.20 7.99
CA VAL A 65 3.30 -11.54 9.25
C VAL A 65 4.21 -12.37 10.13
N ARG A 66 4.85 -13.38 9.54
CA ARG A 66 5.75 -14.26 10.29
C ARG A 66 7.02 -13.59 10.77
N SER A 67 7.48 -12.57 10.06
CA SER A 67 8.74 -11.89 10.40
C SER A 67 8.58 -10.77 11.42
N CYS A 68 7.36 -10.30 11.67
CA CYS A 68 7.15 -9.18 12.58
C CYS A 68 7.31 -9.60 14.03
N PRO A 69 8.30 -9.03 14.77
CA PRO A 69 8.52 -9.44 16.16
C PRO A 69 7.46 -8.94 17.14
N ASN A 70 6.69 -7.94 16.77
CA ASN A 70 5.70 -7.31 17.64
C ASN A 70 4.25 -7.63 17.27
N ASP A 71 4.03 -8.57 16.35
CA ASP A 71 2.70 -8.90 15.85
C ASP A 71 1.93 -7.68 15.32
N ALA A 72 2.65 -6.73 14.74
CA ALA A 72 2.05 -5.53 14.16
C ALA A 72 1.32 -5.83 12.85
N ILE A 73 1.65 -6.93 12.19
CA ILE A 73 1.04 -7.32 10.92
C ILE A 73 0.24 -8.60 11.15
N ALA A 74 -1.02 -8.60 10.75
CA ALA A 74 -1.90 -9.75 10.97
C ALA A 74 -2.96 -9.86 9.88
N GLN A 75 -3.49 -11.07 9.70
CA GLN A 75 -4.67 -11.28 8.87
C GLN A 75 -5.87 -10.61 9.53
N SER A 76 -6.64 -9.90 8.73
CA SER A 76 -7.87 -9.23 9.20
C SER A 76 -8.94 -9.39 8.13
N GLY A 77 -9.84 -10.35 8.33
CA GLY A 77 -10.84 -10.69 7.33
C GLY A 77 -10.19 -11.22 6.05
N ASP A 78 -10.37 -10.52 4.95
CA ASP A 78 -9.87 -10.92 3.62
C ASP A 78 -8.56 -10.24 3.24
N SER A 79 -7.85 -9.66 4.20
CA SER A 79 -6.64 -8.88 3.91
C SER A 79 -5.62 -8.98 5.03
N VAL A 80 -4.39 -8.58 4.70
CA VAL A 80 -3.30 -8.45 5.65
C VAL A 80 -3.17 -6.97 6.01
N GLN A 81 -3.29 -6.66 7.30
CA GLN A 81 -3.29 -5.28 7.78
C GLN A 81 -2.13 -5.01 8.73
N VAL A 82 -1.66 -3.77 8.76
CA VAL A 82 -0.62 -3.32 9.67
C VAL A 82 -1.25 -2.53 10.81
N ARG A 83 -0.97 -2.94 12.05
CA ARG A 83 -1.40 -2.22 13.25
C ARG A 83 -0.32 -1.23 13.61
N GLN A 84 -0.56 0.05 13.34
CA GLN A 84 0.46 1.08 13.50
C GLN A 84 0.91 1.26 14.94
N GLU A 85 0.01 1.03 15.90
CA GLU A 85 0.31 1.16 17.33
C GLU A 85 1.33 0.11 17.82
N LYS A 86 1.47 -0.99 17.09
CA LYS A 86 2.43 -2.05 17.46
C LYS A 86 3.71 -2.03 16.65
N CYS A 87 3.75 -1.26 15.58
CA CYS A 87 4.91 -1.21 14.69
C CYS A 87 6.05 -0.40 15.30
N ILE A 88 7.25 -0.97 15.31
CA ILE A 88 8.46 -0.31 15.83
C ILE A 88 9.43 0.11 14.73
N GLY A 89 9.09 -0.16 13.46
CA GLY A 89 9.94 0.25 12.33
C GLY A 89 11.20 -0.57 12.15
N CYS A 90 11.22 -1.82 12.58
CA CYS A 90 12.41 -2.68 12.53
C CYS A 90 12.81 -3.14 11.13
N LYS A 91 11.96 -2.92 10.12
CA LYS A 91 12.20 -3.26 8.71
C LYS A 91 12.24 -4.76 8.38
N SER A 92 11.94 -5.64 9.31
CA SER A 92 11.92 -7.09 9.04
C SER A 92 10.92 -7.45 7.94
N CYS A 93 9.76 -6.78 7.92
CA CYS A 93 8.74 -7.00 6.90
C CYS A 93 9.18 -6.58 5.50
N MET A 94 9.99 -5.50 5.39
CA MET A 94 10.56 -5.08 4.11
C MET A 94 11.46 -6.16 3.51
N VAL A 95 12.29 -6.75 4.35
CA VAL A 95 13.23 -7.80 3.92
C VAL A 95 12.47 -9.08 3.57
N ALA A 96 11.41 -9.39 4.30
CA ALA A 96 10.65 -10.62 4.12
C ALA A 96 9.75 -10.61 2.88
N CYS A 97 9.28 -9.44 2.44
CA CYS A 97 8.35 -9.36 1.32
C CYS A 97 9.02 -9.71 0.00
N PRO A 98 8.59 -10.81 -0.69
CA PRO A 98 9.20 -11.20 -1.97
C PRO A 98 8.85 -10.27 -3.12
N PHE A 99 7.81 -9.43 -2.97
CA PHE A 99 7.36 -8.51 -4.00
C PHE A 99 7.93 -7.09 -3.84
N GLY A 100 8.60 -6.82 -2.71
CA GLY A 100 9.20 -5.50 -2.47
C GLY A 100 8.21 -4.36 -2.32
N VAL A 101 6.99 -4.65 -1.88
CA VAL A 101 5.92 -3.63 -1.79
C VAL A 101 5.74 -3.06 -0.38
N MET A 102 6.41 -3.63 0.61
CA MET A 102 6.38 -3.11 1.97
C MET A 102 7.36 -1.95 2.09
N GLN A 103 6.89 -0.85 2.66
CA GLN A 103 7.71 0.35 2.87
C GLN A 103 7.73 0.68 4.36
N VAL A 104 8.91 1.06 4.86
CA VAL A 104 9.02 1.63 6.20
C VAL A 104 9.37 3.10 6.03
N VAL A 105 8.48 3.97 6.45
CA VAL A 105 8.63 5.41 6.30
C VAL A 105 8.77 6.07 7.66
N VAL A 106 9.56 7.14 7.69
CA VAL A 106 9.76 7.94 8.89
C VAL A 106 8.86 9.16 8.81
N THR A 107 7.95 9.28 9.75
CA THR A 107 7.01 10.40 9.79
C THR A 107 7.29 11.26 11.03
N PRO A 108 7.27 12.60 10.88
CA PRO A 108 7.40 13.48 12.04
C PRO A 108 6.15 13.37 12.93
N GLN A 109 6.40 13.33 14.21
CA GLN A 109 5.37 13.36 15.24
C GLN A 109 5.39 14.71 15.96
N ALA A 110 4.40 14.95 16.82
CA ALA A 110 4.37 16.14 17.66
C ALA A 110 5.62 16.23 18.55
N ALA A 111 6.02 17.43 18.91
CA ALA A 111 7.17 17.72 19.80
C ALA A 111 8.53 17.30 19.23
N GLY A 112 8.68 17.28 17.90
CA GLY A 112 9.96 16.98 17.24
C GLY A 112 10.36 15.52 17.20
N LEU A 113 9.49 14.64 17.68
CA LEU A 113 9.72 13.19 17.61
C LEU A 113 9.48 12.68 16.20
N VAL A 114 10.17 11.59 15.84
CA VAL A 114 9.94 10.90 14.57
C VAL A 114 9.56 9.45 14.84
N LYS A 115 8.69 8.91 13.99
CA LYS A 115 8.28 7.51 14.10
C LYS A 115 8.51 6.81 12.75
N ALA A 116 9.22 5.70 12.78
CA ALA A 116 9.33 4.80 11.63
C ALA A 116 8.21 3.77 11.71
N SER A 117 7.46 3.62 10.63
CA SER A 117 6.35 2.66 10.61
C SER A 117 6.21 2.03 9.23
N ALA A 118 5.72 0.79 9.22
CA ALA A 118 5.50 0.05 7.98
C ALA A 118 4.23 0.52 7.30
N HIS A 119 4.29 0.73 6.00
CA HIS A 119 3.16 1.12 5.16
C HIS A 119 3.06 0.19 3.97
N LYS A 120 1.87 -0.27 3.69
CA LYS A 120 1.55 -1.05 2.50
C LYS A 120 0.08 -0.85 2.17
N CYS A 121 -0.36 -1.35 1.01
CA CYS A 121 -1.77 -1.32 0.62
C CYS A 121 -2.63 -2.00 1.70
N ASP A 122 -3.66 -1.29 2.15
CA ASP A 122 -4.64 -1.79 3.12
C ASP A 122 -6.02 -2.01 2.49
N LEU A 123 -6.10 -2.00 1.16
CA LEU A 123 -7.33 -2.06 0.37
C LEU A 123 -8.30 -0.92 0.74
N CYS A 124 -7.78 0.20 1.24
CA CYS A 124 -8.55 1.35 1.73
C CYS A 124 -9.64 0.91 2.72
N GLN A 125 -9.27 0.08 3.68
CA GLN A 125 -10.17 -0.45 4.70
C GLN A 125 -10.88 0.70 5.41
N GLY A 126 -12.20 0.57 5.58
CA GLY A 126 -13.03 1.62 6.15
C GLY A 126 -13.65 2.56 5.12
N ARG A 127 -13.29 2.44 3.84
CA ARG A 127 -13.85 3.23 2.77
C ARG A 127 -14.96 2.42 2.06
N GLU A 128 -16.20 2.93 2.09
CA GLU A 128 -17.35 2.21 1.53
C GLU A 128 -17.23 1.94 0.04
N ALA A 129 -16.66 2.88 -0.70
CA ALA A 129 -16.50 2.74 -2.15
C ALA A 129 -15.38 1.77 -2.55
N GLY A 130 -14.66 1.20 -1.58
CA GLY A 130 -13.55 0.29 -1.84
C GLY A 130 -12.24 1.03 -2.15
N PRO A 131 -11.26 0.35 -2.74
CA PRO A 131 -9.97 0.97 -3.02
C PRO A 131 -10.07 2.17 -3.96
N ALA A 132 -9.46 3.29 -3.57
CA ALA A 132 -9.51 4.53 -4.33
C ALA A 132 -8.86 4.40 -5.71
N CYS A 133 -7.78 3.63 -5.81
CA CYS A 133 -7.09 3.41 -7.08
C CYS A 133 -7.96 2.65 -8.08
N VAL A 134 -8.71 1.65 -7.61
CA VAL A 134 -9.64 0.88 -8.44
C VAL A 134 -10.77 1.78 -8.94
N GLU A 135 -11.30 2.63 -8.06
CA GLU A 135 -12.37 3.56 -8.42
C GLU A 135 -11.91 4.56 -9.48
N THR A 136 -10.68 5.06 -9.36
CA THR A 136 -10.13 6.07 -10.27
C THR A 136 -9.87 5.50 -11.67
N VAL A 137 -9.43 4.25 -11.77
CA VAL A 137 -9.12 3.58 -13.05
C VAL A 137 -10.04 2.39 -13.28
N SER A 138 -11.32 2.55 -12.97
CA SER A 138 -12.28 1.48 -12.79
C SER A 138 -12.54 0.61 -14.02
N TYR A 139 -12.37 1.14 -15.21
CA TYR A 139 -12.67 0.37 -16.41
C TYR A 139 -11.41 -0.08 -17.16
N THR A 140 -10.25 0.13 -16.58
CA THR A 140 -9.00 -0.10 -17.30
C THR A 140 -8.28 -1.35 -16.83
N HIS A 141 -7.49 -1.26 -15.75
CA HIS A 141 -6.51 -2.29 -15.47
C HIS A 141 -6.37 -2.63 -13.99
N LEU A 142 -7.10 -1.97 -13.11
CA LEU A 142 -7.09 -2.29 -11.69
C LEU A 142 -8.41 -2.93 -11.29
N THR A 143 -8.35 -4.13 -10.74
CA THR A 143 -9.52 -4.87 -10.29
C THR A 143 -9.24 -5.59 -8.98
N LEU A 144 -10.32 -5.85 -8.23
CA LEU A 144 -10.26 -6.75 -7.08
C LEU A 144 -10.67 -8.14 -7.54
N PRO A 145 -9.84 -9.17 -7.33
CA PRO A 145 -10.26 -10.54 -7.61
C PRO A 145 -11.40 -10.94 -6.68
N THR A 146 -12.35 -11.65 -7.21
CA THR A 146 -13.48 -12.16 -6.44
C THR A 146 -13.29 -13.62 -6.09
#